data_5d4a8c5635c1d0679d853058838242ae
#
_entry.id   5d4a8c5635c1d0679d853058838242ae
#
_cell.length_a   1.000
_cell.length_b   1.000
_cell.length_c   1.000
_cell.angle_alpha   90.00
_cell.angle_beta   90.00
_cell.angle_gamma   90.00
#
_symmetry.space_group_name_H-M   'P 1'
#
loop_
_entity.id
_entity.type
_entity.pdbx_description
1 polymer ?
#
loop_
_entity_poly.entity_id
_entity_poly.type
_entity_poly.pdbx_seq_one_letter_code
_entity_poly.pdbx_strand_id
1 'polypeptide(L)'
;MIMEKGISSVEVLPSKSSQVTAVKVVVKEPEAKQTQRGKRVGFVLVHAGAGYHSESKAKEYKHVCKRACQKAIEKLQAGALATDAVTAALIELEDSPFTNAGLGSNLNLLGEIECDASIMDGKSLNFGAVGALSGIKNPVSVANRLLCEGQKGKLSAGRIPPCFLVGEGAYRWAVDHGIPACPPGFSLAAFKRNKRKLELAEKVETDLIQLKKRRQSNEKENDSGTLDTVGAVVVDQEGNVAAAVSSGGLALKHPGRVGQAALYGCGCWAENTGAHTPYSTAVSTSGCGEHLVRTILARECSCALQTEDAHQALLETMQNKFIGSPFLANEDGVLGGVIVLRSCRCSAEPESSQEKPTLLVEFLWSHTTESMCVGYMSAQDGKAKTHISRLPPGAVAGQSVAIEGGVCRLESPESS
;
A
#
# COMPACT_ATOMS: atom_id res chain seq x y z
N MET A 1 1.82 -42.65 56.25
CA MET A 1 1.10 -42.49 57.53
C MET A 1 -0.04 -41.55 57.22
N ILE A 2 -1.24 -42.05 56.74
CA ILE A 2 -2.40 -42.36 57.59
C ILE A 2 -2.95 -41.05 58.23
N MET A 3 -4.14 -40.58 58.07
CA MET A 3 -5.53 -41.07 57.83
C MET A 3 -6.38 -39.80 57.49
N GLU A 4 -7.30 -39.85 56.61
CA GLU A 4 -8.70 -40.25 56.60
C GLU A 4 -9.67 -39.51 57.55
N LYS A 5 -10.76 -39.14 56.91
CA LYS A 5 -12.21 -39.17 57.22
C LYS A 5 -12.76 -37.84 57.79
N GLY A 6 -13.97 -37.49 57.54
CA GLY A 6 -15.14 -38.15 57.01
C GLY A 6 -16.31 -37.24 56.68
N ILE A 7 -17.20 -37.85 56.06
CA ILE A 7 -18.51 -37.50 55.55
C ILE A 7 -19.52 -37.20 56.67
N SER A 8 -20.46 -36.28 56.45
CA SER A 8 -21.86 -36.49 56.77
C SER A 8 -22.83 -35.54 56.07
N SER A 9 -23.71 -36.16 55.36
CA SER A 9 -24.96 -35.68 54.80
C SER A 9 -26.04 -35.52 55.89
N VAL A 10 -27.11 -34.76 55.60
CA VAL A 10 -28.54 -35.05 55.76
C VAL A 10 -29.36 -33.79 55.34
N GLU A 11 -30.15 -33.90 54.33
CA GLU A 11 -31.58 -33.76 54.06
C GLU A 11 -32.42 -32.99 55.10
N VAL A 12 -33.39 -32.15 54.72
CA VAL A 12 -34.74 -32.40 54.19
C VAL A 12 -35.55 -31.11 54.12
N LEU A 13 -36.33 -30.98 53.08
CA LEU A 13 -37.46 -30.10 52.71
C LEU A 13 -38.59 -29.97 53.77
N PRO A 14 -39.74 -29.24 53.56
CA PRO A 14 -40.04 -28.03 52.75
C PRO A 14 -40.92 -27.01 53.52
N SER A 15 -41.24 -25.88 53.01
CA SER A 15 -42.58 -25.36 52.72
C SER A 15 -42.78 -23.85 52.82
N LYS A 16 -43.59 -23.42 51.91
CA LYS A 16 -44.57 -22.28 51.86
C LYS A 16 -44.13 -20.95 51.31
N SER A 17 -44.78 -20.73 50.19
CA SER A 17 -45.05 -19.52 49.47
C SER A 17 -45.22 -18.26 50.34
N SER A 18 -44.49 -17.22 49.91
CA SER A 18 -44.99 -15.84 50.04
C SER A 18 -44.54 -15.07 48.81
N GLN A 19 -45.51 -14.62 48.02
CA GLN A 19 -45.29 -13.73 46.91
C GLN A 19 -44.76 -12.39 47.44
N VAL A 20 -43.52 -12.05 47.04
CA VAL A 20 -43.01 -10.70 47.18
C VAL A 20 -42.79 -10.19 45.79
N THR A 21 -43.62 -9.21 45.41
CA THR A 21 -43.55 -8.45 44.17
C THR A 21 -42.24 -7.65 44.18
N ALA A 22 -41.23 -8.12 43.44
CA ALA A 22 -39.98 -7.36 43.25
C ALA A 22 -40.28 -6.20 42.30
N VAL A 23 -40.33 -5.01 42.81
CA VAL A 23 -40.30 -3.76 42.06
C VAL A 23 -38.90 -3.64 41.45
N LYS A 24 -38.76 -3.85 40.15
CA LYS A 24 -37.52 -3.64 39.39
C LYS A 24 -37.24 -2.14 39.34
N VAL A 25 -36.43 -1.64 40.27
CA VAL A 25 -35.88 -0.31 40.18
C VAL A 25 -34.85 -0.33 39.04
N VAL A 26 -35.20 0.21 37.90
CA VAL A 26 -34.30 0.49 36.81
C VAL A 26 -33.46 1.70 37.24
N VAL A 27 -32.28 1.44 37.79
CA VAL A 27 -31.26 2.47 37.94
C VAL A 27 -30.77 2.78 36.52
N LYS A 28 -31.19 3.92 36.00
CA LYS A 28 -30.53 4.49 34.80
C LYS A 28 -29.10 4.80 35.20
N GLU A 29 -28.17 4.01 34.69
CA GLU A 29 -26.76 4.41 34.69
C GLU A 29 -26.66 5.76 33.97
N PRO A 30 -25.93 6.73 34.52
CA PRO A 30 -25.69 7.98 33.81
C PRO A 30 -24.97 7.63 32.51
N GLU A 31 -25.58 7.99 31.39
CA GLU A 31 -24.92 7.93 30.08
C GLU A 31 -23.59 8.64 30.23
N ALA A 32 -22.50 7.87 30.16
CA ALA A 32 -21.15 8.42 30.07
C ALA A 32 -21.17 9.34 28.83
N LYS A 33 -21.10 10.65 29.07
CA LYS A 33 -20.83 11.63 28.03
C LYS A 33 -19.60 11.13 27.32
N GLN A 34 -19.76 10.63 26.08
CA GLN A 34 -18.64 10.44 25.17
C GLN A 34 -17.98 11.81 25.04
N THR A 35 -16.91 11.98 25.78
CA THR A 35 -15.96 13.06 25.53
C THR A 35 -15.59 12.92 24.07
N GLN A 36 -15.94 13.92 23.25
CA GLN A 36 -15.48 14.03 21.88
C GLN A 36 -13.95 14.06 21.96
N ARG A 37 -13.31 12.89 21.81
CA ARG A 37 -11.88 12.80 21.56
C ARG A 37 -11.64 13.63 20.31
N GLY A 38 -10.85 14.69 20.41
CA GLY A 38 -10.47 15.53 19.30
C GLY A 38 -10.07 14.64 18.12
N LYS A 39 -10.64 14.87 16.94
CA LYS A 39 -10.39 14.04 15.74
C LYS A 39 -8.90 14.04 15.48
N ARG A 40 -8.27 12.87 15.58
CA ARG A 40 -6.85 12.70 15.25
C ARG A 40 -6.61 13.06 13.80
N VAL A 41 -5.48 13.70 13.55
CA VAL A 41 -5.09 14.16 12.20
C VAL A 41 -4.21 13.14 11.51
N GLY A 42 -4.09 13.25 10.20
CA GLY A 42 -3.25 12.42 9.36
C GLY A 42 -3.58 12.61 7.89
N PHE A 43 -2.74 12.09 7.03
CA PHE A 43 -2.88 12.22 5.58
C PHE A 43 -2.50 10.92 4.89
N VAL A 44 -3.19 10.63 3.78
CA VAL A 44 -2.91 9.49 2.91
C VAL A 44 -2.92 9.91 1.45
N LEU A 45 -1.99 9.38 0.68
CA LEU A 45 -1.95 9.42 -0.77
C LEU A 45 -1.79 7.98 -1.28
N VAL A 46 -2.62 7.58 -2.26
CA VAL A 46 -2.61 6.25 -2.86
C VAL A 46 -2.51 6.32 -4.37
N HIS A 47 -2.04 5.25 -5.01
CA HIS A 47 -2.13 5.07 -6.45
C HIS A 47 -2.75 3.70 -6.81
N ALA A 48 -3.45 3.67 -7.93
CA ALA A 48 -3.93 2.47 -8.58
C ALA A 48 -3.20 2.22 -9.91
N GLY A 49 -1.91 2.60 -9.93
CA GLY A 49 -0.97 2.34 -10.99
C GLY A 49 -0.56 3.53 -11.86
N ALA A 50 0.59 3.37 -12.52
CA ALA A 50 1.10 4.21 -13.58
C ALA A 50 1.21 3.37 -14.87
N GLY A 51 0.39 3.70 -15.90
CA GLY A 51 0.26 2.92 -17.13
C GLY A 51 -0.79 3.53 -18.04
N TYR A 52 -1.80 2.76 -18.41
CA TYR A 52 -2.94 3.22 -19.19
C TYR A 52 -4.27 3.02 -18.43
N HIS A 53 -5.02 4.08 -18.24
CA HIS A 53 -6.34 4.06 -17.61
C HIS A 53 -7.40 4.47 -18.61
N SER A 54 -8.23 3.50 -19.05
CA SER A 54 -9.32 3.75 -20.00
C SER A 54 -10.40 4.67 -19.40
N GLU A 55 -10.97 5.54 -20.23
CA GLU A 55 -12.08 6.41 -19.82
C GLU A 55 -13.31 5.61 -19.39
N SER A 56 -13.55 4.45 -20.02
CA SER A 56 -14.69 3.59 -19.70
C SER A 56 -14.67 3.05 -18.28
N LYS A 57 -13.47 2.87 -17.69
CA LYS A 57 -13.27 2.35 -16.32
C LYS A 57 -12.75 3.43 -15.34
N ALA A 58 -12.76 4.68 -15.74
CA ALA A 58 -12.26 5.78 -14.92
C ALA A 58 -12.98 5.91 -13.56
N LYS A 59 -14.28 5.61 -13.53
CA LYS A 59 -15.09 5.64 -12.30
C LYS A 59 -14.65 4.55 -11.32
N GLU A 60 -14.36 3.35 -11.80
CA GLU A 60 -13.94 2.20 -11.03
C GLU A 60 -12.56 2.46 -10.39
N TYR A 61 -11.57 2.94 -11.16
CA TYR A 61 -10.24 3.29 -10.65
C TYR A 61 -10.33 4.38 -9.56
N LYS A 62 -11.08 5.45 -9.81
CA LYS A 62 -11.30 6.52 -8.84
C LYS A 62 -12.03 6.01 -7.59
N HIS A 63 -13.00 5.11 -7.76
CA HIS A 63 -13.75 4.55 -6.65
C HIS A 63 -12.88 3.73 -5.70
N VAL A 64 -12.01 2.87 -6.23
CA VAL A 64 -11.11 2.06 -5.38
C VAL A 64 -10.10 2.94 -4.64
N CYS A 65 -9.50 3.95 -5.30
CA CYS A 65 -8.63 4.92 -4.63
C CYS A 65 -9.37 5.67 -3.51
N LYS A 66 -10.61 6.08 -3.76
CA LYS A 66 -11.43 6.73 -2.73
C LYS A 66 -11.64 5.84 -1.50
N ARG A 67 -12.01 4.57 -1.69
CA ARG A 67 -12.20 3.61 -0.60
C ARG A 67 -10.92 3.34 0.17
N ALA A 68 -9.80 3.19 -0.53
CA ALA A 68 -8.48 3.00 0.08
C ALA A 68 -8.11 4.18 0.99
N CYS A 69 -8.30 5.41 0.52
CA CYS A 69 -8.09 6.60 1.34
C CYS A 69 -8.99 6.60 2.58
N GLN A 70 -10.27 6.28 2.45
CA GLN A 70 -11.21 6.24 3.57
C GLN A 70 -10.77 5.21 4.62
N LYS A 71 -10.33 4.01 4.19
CA LYS A 71 -9.85 2.96 5.11
C LYS A 71 -8.60 3.37 5.87
N ALA A 72 -7.65 4.02 5.22
CA ALA A 72 -6.47 4.56 5.90
C ALA A 72 -6.85 5.64 6.92
N ILE A 73 -7.71 6.59 6.54
CA ILE A 73 -8.13 7.68 7.44
C ILE A 73 -8.96 7.16 8.62
N GLU A 74 -9.84 6.16 8.44
CA GLU A 74 -10.53 5.48 9.54
C GLU A 74 -9.54 4.94 10.58
N LYS A 75 -8.43 4.33 10.13
CA LYS A 75 -7.37 3.83 11.01
C LYS A 75 -6.64 4.96 11.74
N LEU A 76 -6.24 6.01 11.03
CA LEU A 76 -5.56 7.17 11.64
C LEU A 76 -6.44 7.87 12.68
N GLN A 77 -7.72 8.07 12.39
CA GLN A 77 -8.69 8.66 13.33
C GLN A 77 -8.91 7.78 14.57
N ALA A 78 -8.80 6.47 14.44
CA ALA A 78 -8.83 5.53 15.56
C ALA A 78 -7.51 5.51 16.35
N GLY A 79 -6.46 6.17 15.87
CA GLY A 79 -5.14 6.25 16.51
C GLY A 79 -4.23 5.07 16.23
N ALA A 80 -4.47 4.38 15.13
CA ALA A 80 -3.57 3.34 14.66
C ALA A 80 -2.27 3.96 14.11
N LEU A 81 -1.23 3.15 14.02
CA LEU A 81 0.07 3.54 13.47
C LEU A 81 -0.03 3.81 11.95
N ALA A 82 0.92 4.59 11.42
CA ALA A 82 1.02 4.83 9.98
C ALA A 82 1.13 3.51 9.19
N THR A 83 1.81 2.49 9.72
CA THR A 83 1.92 1.14 9.12
C THR A 83 0.57 0.41 9.06
N ASP A 84 -0.29 0.54 10.07
CA ASP A 84 -1.63 -0.05 10.04
C ASP A 84 -2.54 0.65 9.03
N ALA A 85 -2.42 1.97 8.94
CA ALA A 85 -3.21 2.78 8.02
C ALA A 85 -2.81 2.51 6.55
N VAL A 86 -1.51 2.44 6.24
CA VAL A 86 -1.04 2.12 4.88
C VAL A 86 -1.42 0.69 4.49
N THR A 87 -1.34 -0.27 5.43
CA THR A 87 -1.77 -1.66 5.21
C THR A 87 -3.27 -1.72 4.89
N ALA A 88 -4.12 -0.98 5.64
CA ALA A 88 -5.56 -0.95 5.39
C ALA A 88 -5.90 -0.37 4.00
N ALA A 89 -5.16 0.66 3.54
CA ALA A 89 -5.30 1.17 2.19
C ALA A 89 -4.95 0.12 1.13
N LEU A 90 -3.83 -0.58 1.32
CA LEU A 90 -3.38 -1.61 0.37
C LEU A 90 -4.32 -2.81 0.30
N ILE A 91 -4.86 -3.28 1.43
CA ILE A 91 -5.86 -4.37 1.45
C ILE A 91 -7.07 -3.99 0.58
N GLU A 92 -7.56 -2.76 0.68
CA GLU A 92 -8.67 -2.27 -0.13
C GLU A 92 -8.34 -2.22 -1.63
N LEU A 93 -7.10 -1.88 -1.98
CA LEU A 93 -6.61 -1.89 -3.36
C LEU A 93 -6.40 -3.32 -3.88
N GLU A 94 -5.87 -4.24 -3.07
CA GLU A 94 -5.67 -5.66 -3.39
C GLU A 94 -7.00 -6.41 -3.54
N ASP A 95 -8.04 -6.01 -2.80
CA ASP A 95 -9.38 -6.62 -2.88
C ASP A 95 -10.16 -6.17 -4.12
N SER A 96 -9.64 -5.21 -4.88
CA SER A 96 -10.29 -4.72 -6.10
C SER A 96 -9.94 -5.57 -7.33
N PRO A 97 -10.92 -5.93 -8.17
CA PRO A 97 -10.65 -6.58 -9.45
C PRO A 97 -10.11 -5.61 -10.53
N PHE A 98 -10.07 -4.31 -10.25
CA PHE A 98 -9.66 -3.25 -11.18
C PHE A 98 -8.19 -2.83 -11.01
N THR A 99 -7.43 -3.50 -10.15
CA THR A 99 -6.02 -3.22 -9.89
C THR A 99 -5.18 -4.45 -10.19
N ASN A 100 -3.89 -4.28 -10.47
CA ASN A 100 -2.96 -5.40 -10.62
C ASN A 100 -2.27 -5.71 -9.28
N ALA A 101 -3.05 -6.14 -8.31
CA ALA A 101 -2.59 -6.62 -7.02
C ALA A 101 -3.66 -7.55 -6.41
N GLY A 102 -3.27 -8.53 -5.60
CA GLY A 102 -4.19 -9.45 -4.94
C GLY A 102 -5.21 -10.07 -5.90
N LEU A 103 -6.51 -9.79 -5.69
CA LEU A 103 -7.62 -10.33 -6.51
C LEU A 103 -7.53 -9.93 -7.98
N GLY A 104 -7.01 -8.71 -8.26
CA GLY A 104 -6.90 -8.15 -9.61
C GLY A 104 -5.65 -8.57 -10.39
N SER A 105 -4.74 -9.33 -9.79
CA SER A 105 -3.42 -9.65 -10.32
C SER A 105 -3.45 -10.26 -11.71
N ASN A 106 -2.44 -9.90 -12.50
CA ASN A 106 -2.09 -10.59 -13.73
C ASN A 106 -1.68 -12.03 -13.43
N LEU A 107 -1.77 -12.88 -14.46
CA LEU A 107 -1.32 -14.27 -14.40
C LEU A 107 0.09 -14.42 -14.99
N ASN A 108 0.85 -15.38 -14.47
CA ASN A 108 2.10 -15.83 -15.05
C ASN A 108 1.85 -16.76 -16.29
N LEU A 109 2.91 -17.25 -16.93
CA LEU A 109 2.83 -18.16 -18.09
C LEU A 109 2.12 -19.47 -17.78
N LEU A 110 2.04 -19.89 -16.52
CA LEU A 110 1.32 -21.10 -16.10
C LEU A 110 -0.15 -20.83 -15.75
N GLY A 111 -0.62 -19.57 -15.89
CA GLY A 111 -1.99 -19.19 -15.52
C GLY A 111 -2.20 -19.05 -14.01
N GLU A 112 -1.15 -18.85 -13.24
CA GLU A 112 -1.16 -18.73 -11.79
C GLU A 112 -0.97 -17.28 -11.34
N ILE A 113 -1.48 -16.96 -10.14
CA ILE A 113 -1.22 -15.69 -9.46
C ILE A 113 0.04 -15.83 -8.61
N GLU A 114 1.00 -14.94 -8.83
CA GLU A 114 2.16 -14.72 -7.97
C GLU A 114 2.27 -13.21 -7.69
N CYS A 115 2.22 -12.84 -6.42
CA CYS A 115 2.20 -11.44 -6.00
C CYS A 115 3.49 -11.05 -5.29
N ASP A 116 3.83 -9.77 -5.46
CA ASP A 116 4.93 -9.10 -4.79
C ASP A 116 4.35 -7.99 -3.90
N ALA A 117 4.85 -7.80 -2.68
CA ALA A 117 4.46 -6.69 -1.83
C ALA A 117 5.57 -6.32 -0.87
N SER A 118 5.63 -5.04 -0.51
CA SER A 118 6.49 -4.56 0.57
C SER A 118 5.88 -3.40 1.33
N ILE A 119 6.39 -3.21 2.54
CA ILE A 119 6.04 -2.13 3.46
C ILE A 119 7.29 -1.67 4.20
N MET A 120 7.38 -0.37 4.44
CA MET A 120 8.45 0.23 5.25
C MET A 120 7.86 1.21 6.26
N ASP A 121 8.39 1.13 7.49
CA ASP A 121 8.09 2.03 8.59
C ASP A 121 9.19 3.08 8.73
N GLY A 122 8.84 4.35 8.54
CA GLY A 122 9.79 5.46 8.61
C GLY A 122 10.36 5.70 10.00
N LYS A 123 9.67 5.29 11.05
CA LYS A 123 10.12 5.47 12.44
C LYS A 123 11.19 4.47 12.85
N SER A 124 10.97 3.21 12.58
CA SER A 124 11.91 2.13 12.94
C SER A 124 12.89 1.79 11.83
N LEU A 125 12.66 2.28 10.61
CA LEU A 125 13.38 1.93 9.37
C LEU A 125 13.29 0.43 9.03
N ASN A 126 12.37 -0.28 9.68
CA ASN A 126 12.12 -1.68 9.37
C ASN A 126 11.35 -1.83 8.06
N PHE A 127 11.64 -2.93 7.38
CA PHE A 127 11.10 -3.31 6.10
C PHE A 127 10.54 -4.73 6.18
N GLY A 128 9.43 -4.98 5.51
CA GLY A 128 8.88 -6.32 5.33
C GLY A 128 8.47 -6.51 3.88
N ALA A 129 8.79 -7.68 3.29
CA ALA A 129 8.47 -7.94 1.89
C ALA A 129 8.18 -9.41 1.59
N VAL A 130 7.39 -9.62 0.56
CA VAL A 130 7.17 -10.93 -0.05
C VAL A 130 7.27 -10.82 -1.57
N GLY A 131 7.82 -11.87 -2.21
CA GLY A 131 7.93 -11.96 -3.66
C GLY A 131 7.42 -13.30 -4.18
N ALA A 132 6.86 -13.31 -5.39
CA ALA A 132 6.29 -14.49 -6.03
C ALA A 132 5.38 -15.31 -5.10
N LEU A 133 4.58 -14.63 -4.28
CA LEU A 133 3.70 -15.23 -3.28
C LEU A 133 2.40 -15.67 -3.92
N SER A 134 2.08 -16.96 -3.80
CA SER A 134 0.80 -17.55 -4.21
C SER A 134 -0.03 -17.98 -2.99
N GLY A 135 -1.35 -18.14 -3.18
CA GLY A 135 -2.22 -18.75 -2.16
C GLY A 135 -2.62 -17.84 -0.98
N ILE A 136 -2.20 -16.59 -0.97
CA ILE A 136 -2.62 -15.60 0.04
C ILE A 136 -3.37 -14.45 -0.66
N LYS A 137 -4.50 -14.04 -0.07
CA LYS A 137 -5.38 -13.01 -0.66
C LYS A 137 -4.73 -11.63 -0.66
N ASN A 138 -4.12 -11.24 0.46
CA ASN A 138 -3.56 -9.91 0.69
C ASN A 138 -2.05 -10.01 0.98
N PRO A 139 -1.20 -9.96 -0.04
CA PRO A 139 0.26 -10.01 0.10
C PRO A 139 0.83 -8.96 1.06
N VAL A 140 0.26 -7.75 1.08
CA VAL A 140 0.68 -6.68 2.00
C VAL A 140 0.51 -7.09 3.47
N SER A 141 -0.46 -7.93 3.80
CA SER A 141 -0.64 -8.43 5.18
C SER A 141 0.54 -9.30 5.63
N VAL A 142 1.12 -10.08 4.71
CA VAL A 142 2.32 -10.88 4.99
C VAL A 142 3.54 -9.99 5.14
N ALA A 143 3.71 -9.02 4.24
CA ALA A 143 4.78 -8.03 4.32
C ALA A 143 4.73 -7.25 5.65
N ASN A 144 3.54 -6.78 6.06
CA ASN A 144 3.37 -6.09 7.35
C ASN A 144 3.64 -7.02 8.55
N ARG A 145 3.24 -8.28 8.48
CA ARG A 145 3.54 -9.25 9.54
C ARG A 145 5.05 -9.49 9.68
N LEU A 146 5.79 -9.59 8.56
CA LEU A 146 7.26 -9.69 8.58
C LEU A 146 7.90 -8.46 9.23
N LEU A 147 7.45 -7.25 8.86
CA LEU A 147 7.90 -6.01 9.48
C LEU A 147 7.66 -6.04 11.00
N CYS A 148 6.46 -6.38 11.45
CA CYS A 148 6.12 -6.46 12.88
C CYS A 148 6.94 -7.52 13.63
N GLU A 149 7.20 -8.68 13.04
CA GLU A 149 8.06 -9.71 13.65
C GLU A 149 9.52 -9.22 13.73
N GLY A 150 10.01 -8.52 12.70
CA GLY A 150 11.34 -7.90 12.69
C GLY A 150 11.52 -6.86 13.80
N GLN A 151 10.49 -6.08 14.10
CA GLN A 151 10.51 -5.07 15.17
C GLN A 151 10.60 -5.67 16.58
N LYS A 152 10.23 -6.94 16.78
CA LYS A 152 10.37 -7.63 18.07
C LYS A 152 11.82 -7.98 18.41
N GLY A 153 12.74 -7.84 17.45
CA GLY A 153 14.16 -8.14 17.64
C GLY A 153 14.53 -9.57 17.29
N LYS A 154 15.63 -10.06 17.87
CA LYS A 154 16.18 -11.37 17.55
C LYS A 154 15.25 -12.52 17.94
N LEU A 155 15.18 -13.52 17.08
CA LEU A 155 14.51 -14.79 17.34
C LEU A 155 15.30 -15.65 18.35
N SER A 156 14.70 -16.78 18.78
CA SER A 156 15.35 -17.76 19.64
C SER A 156 16.75 -18.17 19.12
N ALA A 157 17.66 -18.43 20.03
CA ALA A 157 19.08 -18.72 19.74
C ALA A 157 19.81 -17.59 18.97
N GLY A 158 19.35 -16.33 19.08
CA GLY A 158 20.01 -15.18 18.47
C GLY A 158 19.84 -15.05 16.96
N ARG A 159 18.97 -15.82 16.34
CA ARG A 159 18.70 -15.74 14.89
C ARG A 159 18.11 -14.39 14.50
N ILE A 160 18.44 -13.94 13.31
CA ILE A 160 17.90 -12.70 12.73
C ILE A 160 16.53 -13.00 12.11
N PRO A 161 15.47 -12.23 12.42
CA PRO A 161 14.18 -12.39 11.77
C PRO A 161 14.29 -12.06 10.27
N PRO A 162 13.60 -12.80 9.38
CA PRO A 162 13.59 -12.46 7.97
C PRO A 162 12.82 -11.16 7.73
N CYS A 163 13.36 -10.30 6.86
CA CYS A 163 12.62 -9.14 6.35
C CYS A 163 12.01 -9.38 4.96
N PHE A 164 12.43 -10.44 4.26
CA PHE A 164 11.96 -10.78 2.92
C PHE A 164 11.88 -12.29 2.74
N LEU A 165 10.70 -12.77 2.31
CA LEU A 165 10.44 -14.17 1.99
C LEU A 165 9.82 -14.29 0.60
N VAL A 166 10.01 -15.44 -0.08
CA VAL A 166 9.52 -15.67 -1.44
C VAL A 166 8.80 -17.01 -1.58
N GLY A 167 7.87 -17.08 -2.54
CA GLY A 167 7.22 -18.28 -3.02
C GLY A 167 6.59 -19.13 -1.91
N GLU A 168 6.78 -20.44 -2.00
CA GLU A 168 6.23 -21.43 -1.05
C GLU A 168 6.74 -21.20 0.39
N GLY A 169 7.97 -20.73 0.56
CA GLY A 169 8.51 -20.39 1.89
C GLY A 169 7.73 -19.24 2.54
N ALA A 170 7.38 -18.21 1.78
CA ALA A 170 6.56 -17.10 2.25
C ALA A 170 5.13 -17.54 2.57
N TYR A 171 4.53 -18.42 1.74
CA TYR A 171 3.20 -18.98 1.98
C TYR A 171 3.14 -19.76 3.29
N ARG A 172 4.05 -20.71 3.51
CA ARG A 172 4.09 -21.51 4.76
C ARG A 172 4.28 -20.63 5.98
N TRP A 173 5.24 -19.69 5.89
CA TRP A 173 5.48 -18.75 6.97
C TRP A 173 4.23 -17.93 7.30
N ALA A 174 3.50 -17.45 6.28
CA ALA A 174 2.27 -16.68 6.47
C ALA A 174 1.19 -17.49 7.21
N VAL A 175 0.96 -18.75 6.81
CA VAL A 175 0.00 -19.65 7.45
C VAL A 175 0.39 -19.95 8.89
N ASP A 176 1.66 -20.25 9.14
CA ASP A 176 2.21 -20.49 10.50
C ASP A 176 2.07 -19.26 11.42
N HIS A 177 1.97 -18.07 10.85
CA HIS A 177 1.77 -16.80 11.58
C HIS A 177 0.31 -16.33 11.59
N GLY A 178 -0.64 -17.21 11.23
CA GLY A 178 -2.08 -16.99 11.36
C GLY A 178 -2.70 -16.17 10.22
N ILE A 179 -2.02 -15.99 9.09
CA ILE A 179 -2.61 -15.37 7.91
C ILE A 179 -3.33 -16.46 7.10
N PRO A 180 -4.65 -16.31 6.84
CA PRO A 180 -5.42 -17.36 6.20
C PRO A 180 -5.01 -17.57 4.74
N ALA A 181 -4.91 -18.84 4.34
CA ALA A 181 -4.77 -19.22 2.94
C ALA A 181 -6.04 -18.89 2.14
N CYS A 182 -5.87 -18.63 0.85
CA CYS A 182 -7.00 -18.47 -0.05
C CYS A 182 -7.83 -19.75 -0.13
N PRO A 183 -9.17 -19.64 -0.20
CA PRO A 183 -10.01 -20.81 -0.42
C PRO A 183 -9.71 -21.45 -1.79
N PRO A 184 -9.95 -22.78 -1.93
CA PRO A 184 -9.84 -23.45 -3.19
C PRO A 184 -10.65 -22.72 -4.29
N GLY A 185 -10.05 -22.53 -5.47
CA GLY A 185 -10.70 -21.87 -6.60
C GLY A 185 -10.54 -20.34 -6.65
N PHE A 186 -9.85 -19.71 -5.69
CA PHE A 186 -9.52 -18.29 -5.76
C PHE A 186 -8.77 -17.93 -7.05
N SER A 187 -7.77 -18.75 -7.43
CA SER A 187 -7.03 -18.63 -8.69
C SER A 187 -7.91 -18.84 -9.92
N LEU A 188 -8.98 -19.66 -9.81
CA LEU A 188 -9.90 -19.93 -10.90
C LEU A 188 -10.70 -18.69 -11.33
N ALA A 189 -11.06 -17.82 -10.39
CA ALA A 189 -11.76 -16.56 -10.70
C ALA A 189 -10.85 -15.61 -11.47
N ALA A 190 -9.58 -15.50 -11.08
CA ALA A 190 -8.57 -14.74 -11.80
C ALA A 190 -8.26 -15.33 -13.17
N PHE A 191 -8.15 -16.66 -13.28
CA PHE A 191 -7.96 -17.39 -14.54
C PHE A 191 -9.10 -17.11 -15.52
N LYS A 192 -10.35 -17.27 -15.11
CA LYS A 192 -11.52 -17.00 -15.98
C LYS A 192 -11.52 -15.58 -16.52
N ARG A 193 -11.14 -14.58 -15.67
CA ARG A 193 -11.05 -13.18 -16.06
C ARG A 193 -9.93 -12.92 -17.07
N ASN A 194 -8.79 -13.58 -16.91
CA ASN A 194 -7.60 -13.39 -17.75
C ASN A 194 -7.48 -14.42 -18.90
N LYS A 195 -8.38 -15.40 -19.00
CA LYS A 195 -8.35 -16.46 -20.02
C LYS A 195 -8.17 -15.92 -21.44
N ARG A 196 -8.89 -14.86 -21.79
CA ARG A 196 -8.78 -14.21 -23.09
C ARG A 196 -7.39 -13.63 -23.38
N LYS A 197 -6.68 -13.15 -22.33
CA LYS A 197 -5.30 -12.66 -22.46
C LYS A 197 -4.31 -13.79 -22.71
N LEU A 198 -4.51 -14.95 -22.04
CA LEU A 198 -3.71 -16.15 -22.26
C LEU A 198 -3.93 -16.70 -23.68
N GLU A 199 -5.17 -16.80 -24.14
CA GLU A 199 -5.50 -17.25 -25.51
C GLU A 199 -4.91 -16.33 -26.59
N LEU A 200 -4.87 -15.00 -26.34
CA LEU A 200 -4.21 -14.04 -27.22
C LEU A 200 -2.68 -14.21 -27.22
N ALA A 201 -2.06 -14.48 -26.07
CA ALA A 201 -0.63 -14.67 -25.99
C ALA A 201 -0.17 -15.97 -26.66
N GLU A 202 -0.92 -17.07 -26.50
CA GLU A 202 -0.66 -18.34 -27.22
C GLU A 202 -0.72 -18.13 -28.74
N LYS A 203 -1.66 -17.30 -29.23
CA LYS A 203 -1.73 -16.91 -30.64
C LYS A 203 -0.53 -16.10 -31.09
N VAL A 204 -0.12 -15.09 -30.28
CA VAL A 204 1.04 -14.25 -30.58
C VAL A 204 2.33 -15.07 -30.59
N GLU A 205 2.49 -16.05 -29.70
CA GLU A 205 3.67 -16.93 -29.67
C GLU A 205 3.70 -17.84 -30.92
N THR A 206 2.54 -18.36 -31.35
CA THR A 206 2.40 -19.11 -32.57
C THR A 206 2.64 -18.26 -33.83
N ASP A 207 2.16 -17.01 -33.80
CA ASP A 207 2.34 -16.05 -34.88
C ASP A 207 3.76 -15.47 -34.92
N LEU A 208 4.46 -15.29 -33.76
CA LEU A 208 5.88 -14.88 -33.70
C LEU A 208 6.82 -15.93 -34.31
N ILE A 209 6.47 -17.21 -34.23
CA ILE A 209 7.19 -18.27 -34.95
C ILE A 209 6.98 -18.12 -36.48
N GLN A 210 5.84 -17.61 -36.92
CA GLN A 210 5.55 -17.32 -38.33
C GLN A 210 5.99 -15.91 -38.76
N LEU A 211 5.98 -14.90 -37.86
CA LEU A 211 6.27 -13.49 -38.16
C LEU A 211 7.77 -13.16 -38.20
N LYS A 212 8.68 -14.06 -37.87
CA LYS A 212 10.08 -13.93 -38.29
C LYS A 212 10.24 -13.84 -39.81
N LYS A 213 9.13 -13.99 -40.59
CA LYS A 213 9.09 -13.88 -42.06
C LYS A 213 8.36 -12.64 -42.61
N ARG A 214 7.69 -11.80 -41.80
CA ARG A 214 7.03 -10.55 -42.31
C ARG A 214 7.16 -9.38 -41.33
N ARG A 215 8.08 -8.49 -41.64
CA ARG A 215 8.07 -7.11 -41.14
C ARG A 215 7.02 -6.34 -41.94
N GLN A 216 6.28 -5.51 -41.19
CA GLN A 216 5.36 -4.41 -41.56
C GLN A 216 3.88 -4.73 -41.45
N SER A 217 3.27 -4.21 -40.42
CA SER A 217 2.20 -3.20 -40.52
C SER A 217 1.67 -2.85 -39.12
N ASN A 218 1.49 -1.56 -38.90
CA ASN A 218 0.86 -0.96 -37.74
C ASN A 218 -0.59 -1.45 -37.62
N GLU A 219 -0.93 -2.06 -36.52
CA GLU A 219 -2.28 -2.03 -36.00
C GLU A 219 -2.24 -1.82 -34.48
N LYS A 220 -2.73 -0.66 -34.08
CA LYS A 220 -3.07 -0.33 -32.70
C LYS A 220 -4.26 -1.17 -32.30
N GLU A 221 -4.06 -2.33 -31.72
CA GLU A 221 -5.10 -2.98 -30.93
C GLU A 221 -5.05 -2.46 -29.50
N ASN A 222 -5.85 -1.45 -29.28
CA ASN A 222 -6.22 -0.94 -27.96
C ASN A 222 -7.26 -1.84 -27.36
N ASP A 223 -6.94 -2.58 -26.33
CA ASP A 223 -7.69 -2.84 -25.11
C ASP A 223 -7.10 -4.00 -24.27
N SER A 224 -5.82 -4.16 -24.26
CA SER A 224 -5.16 -4.86 -23.13
C SER A 224 -4.91 -3.85 -22.02
N GLY A 225 -5.98 -3.46 -21.33
CA GLY A 225 -5.82 -2.63 -20.11
C GLY A 225 -4.79 -3.31 -19.20
N THR A 226 -3.54 -2.88 -19.31
CA THR A 226 -2.47 -3.28 -18.41
C THR A 226 -2.88 -2.74 -17.05
N LEU A 227 -3.34 -3.66 -16.19
CA LEU A 227 -3.54 -3.32 -14.79
C LEU A 227 -2.17 -3.06 -14.17
N ASP A 228 -2.09 -2.03 -13.32
CA ASP A 228 -0.83 -1.57 -12.77
C ASP A 228 -0.75 -1.79 -11.26
N THR A 229 0.48 -1.84 -10.75
CA THR A 229 0.86 -1.90 -9.34
C THR A 229 0.08 -0.90 -8.48
N VAL A 230 -0.27 -1.26 -7.26
CA VAL A 230 -0.92 -0.36 -6.29
C VAL A 230 0.02 0.01 -5.16
N GLY A 231 -0.19 1.20 -4.58
CA GLY A 231 0.59 1.64 -3.44
C GLY A 231 -0.04 2.76 -2.65
N ALA A 232 0.52 3.01 -1.47
CA ALA A 232 0.08 4.06 -0.58
C ALA A 232 1.25 4.62 0.24
N VAL A 233 1.14 5.89 0.60
CA VAL A 233 2.00 6.59 1.55
C VAL A 233 1.12 7.32 2.57
N VAL A 234 1.53 7.28 3.83
CA VAL A 234 0.75 7.80 4.95
C VAL A 234 1.63 8.60 5.89
N VAL A 235 1.08 9.65 6.49
CA VAL A 235 1.64 10.30 7.67
C VAL A 235 0.58 10.35 8.78
N ASP A 236 0.97 9.97 10.00
CA ASP A 236 0.11 10.02 11.17
C ASP A 236 0.21 11.38 11.91
N GLN A 237 -0.58 11.53 12.97
CA GLN A 237 -0.60 12.76 13.78
C GLN A 237 0.74 13.08 14.48
N GLU A 238 1.58 12.07 14.67
CA GLU A 238 2.90 12.23 15.30
C GLU A 238 3.97 12.61 14.27
N GLY A 239 3.61 12.64 12.96
CA GLY A 239 4.54 12.88 11.86
C GLY A 239 5.32 11.64 11.44
N ASN A 240 4.95 10.45 11.96
CA ASN A 240 5.54 9.21 11.48
C ASN A 240 4.99 8.87 10.10
N VAL A 241 5.87 8.45 9.20
CA VAL A 241 5.49 8.06 7.84
C VAL A 241 5.61 6.57 7.63
N ALA A 242 4.78 6.04 6.73
CA ALA A 242 4.88 4.67 6.24
C ALA A 242 4.55 4.62 4.74
N ALA A 243 5.16 3.68 4.04
CA ALA A 243 4.90 3.42 2.63
C ALA A 243 4.70 1.93 2.38
N ALA A 244 3.82 1.59 1.44
CA ALA A 244 3.63 0.21 1.00
C ALA A 244 3.27 0.14 -0.48
N VAL A 245 3.55 -1.02 -1.08
CA VAL A 245 3.31 -1.31 -2.49
C VAL A 245 2.92 -2.78 -2.65
N SER A 246 2.07 -3.09 -3.63
CA SER A 246 1.67 -4.46 -3.97
C SER A 246 1.41 -4.61 -5.46
N SER A 247 1.80 -5.74 -6.04
CA SER A 247 1.70 -5.98 -7.48
C SER A 247 1.55 -7.46 -7.82
N GLY A 248 0.74 -7.74 -8.84
CA GLY A 248 0.75 -9.04 -9.53
C GLY A 248 1.85 -9.16 -10.60
N GLY A 249 2.64 -8.10 -10.80
CA GLY A 249 3.70 -8.06 -11.80
C GLY A 249 3.17 -7.97 -13.25
N LEU A 250 4.06 -8.20 -14.21
CA LEU A 250 3.73 -8.19 -15.64
C LEU A 250 2.77 -9.32 -15.99
N ALA A 251 1.88 -9.06 -16.96
CA ALA A 251 1.07 -10.12 -17.54
C ALA A 251 1.99 -11.13 -18.25
N LEU A 252 1.68 -12.43 -18.08
CA LEU A 252 2.45 -13.53 -18.68
C LEU A 252 3.94 -13.53 -18.30
N LYS A 253 4.26 -13.06 -17.10
CA LYS A 253 5.61 -13.15 -16.55
C LYS A 253 6.03 -14.62 -16.39
N HIS A 254 7.33 -14.86 -16.43
CA HIS A 254 7.85 -16.16 -16.03
C HIS A 254 7.49 -16.47 -14.58
N PRO A 255 7.15 -17.73 -14.26
CA PRO A 255 6.96 -18.16 -12.87
C PRO A 255 8.18 -17.81 -12.01
N GLY A 256 7.95 -17.23 -10.84
CA GLY A 256 9.02 -16.78 -9.96
C GLY A 256 9.63 -15.41 -10.30
N ARG A 257 9.19 -14.73 -11.38
CA ARG A 257 9.64 -13.36 -11.66
C ARG A 257 9.13 -12.42 -10.58
N VAL A 258 10.03 -11.67 -9.95
CA VAL A 258 9.77 -10.66 -8.91
C VAL A 258 10.04 -9.27 -9.48
N GLY A 259 9.07 -8.37 -9.31
CA GLY A 259 9.17 -6.96 -9.69
C GLY A 259 9.62 -6.07 -8.54
N GLN A 260 9.59 -4.76 -8.78
CA GLN A 260 10.01 -3.75 -7.80
C GLN A 260 9.23 -3.80 -6.47
N ALA A 261 7.97 -4.26 -6.51
CA ALA A 261 7.08 -4.21 -5.34
C ALA A 261 7.59 -5.04 -4.14
N ALA A 262 8.47 -6.02 -4.34
CA ALA A 262 9.11 -6.78 -3.27
C ALA A 262 10.51 -6.29 -2.91
N LEU A 263 11.13 -5.42 -3.72
CA LEU A 263 12.54 -5.11 -3.59
C LEU A 263 12.79 -3.82 -2.81
N TYR A 264 13.70 -3.91 -1.84
CA TYR A 264 14.11 -2.83 -0.95
C TYR A 264 14.60 -1.60 -1.72
N GLY A 265 14.00 -0.45 -1.45
CA GLY A 265 14.34 0.81 -2.12
C GLY A 265 13.79 0.97 -3.54
N CYS A 266 13.12 -0.05 -4.10
CA CYS A 266 12.60 -0.02 -5.47
C CYS A 266 11.08 0.22 -5.51
N GLY A 267 10.32 -0.52 -4.70
CA GLY A 267 8.86 -0.45 -4.67
C GLY A 267 8.31 0.61 -3.72
N CYS A 268 8.86 0.67 -2.50
CA CYS A 268 8.51 1.69 -1.53
C CYS A 268 9.70 2.11 -0.67
N TRP A 269 9.58 3.29 -0.05
CA TRP A 269 10.52 3.83 0.91
C TRP A 269 9.81 4.70 1.94
N ALA A 270 10.22 4.63 3.20
CA ALA A 270 9.75 5.52 4.25
C ALA A 270 10.86 5.83 5.25
N GLU A 271 11.02 7.11 5.61
CA GLU A 271 12.05 7.57 6.53
C GLU A 271 11.54 8.81 7.28
N ASN A 272 11.58 8.77 8.61
CA ASN A 272 11.24 9.92 9.44
C ASN A 272 12.40 10.93 9.46
N THR A 273 12.08 12.16 9.86
CA THR A 273 13.10 13.20 10.14
C THR A 273 14.18 12.67 11.08
N GLY A 274 15.43 13.01 10.78
CA GLY A 274 16.61 12.61 11.55
C GLY A 274 17.69 13.69 11.52
N ALA A 275 18.89 13.38 12.01
CA ALA A 275 20.00 14.33 12.07
C ALA A 275 20.40 14.91 10.71
N HIS A 276 20.21 14.14 9.63
CA HIS A 276 20.58 14.53 8.27
C HIS A 276 19.39 14.51 7.30
N THR A 277 18.18 14.32 7.81
CA THR A 277 16.93 14.25 7.03
C THR A 277 15.92 15.24 7.62
N PRO A 278 15.89 16.51 7.12
CA PRO A 278 15.00 17.55 7.66
C PRO A 278 13.51 17.25 7.45
N TYR A 279 13.19 16.39 6.50
CA TYR A 279 11.83 15.99 6.18
C TYR A 279 11.62 14.50 6.42
N SER A 280 10.46 14.13 6.98
CA SER A 280 9.96 12.76 6.87
C SER A 280 9.47 12.53 5.45
N THR A 281 9.88 11.44 4.82
CA THR A 281 9.52 11.13 3.43
C THR A 281 8.92 9.74 3.29
N ALA A 282 7.93 9.60 2.42
CA ALA A 282 7.36 8.31 2.03
C ALA A 282 7.12 8.27 0.52
N VAL A 283 7.48 7.17 -0.11
CA VAL A 283 7.43 6.97 -1.56
C VAL A 283 6.84 5.61 -1.90
N SER A 284 6.04 5.53 -2.95
CA SER A 284 5.61 4.28 -3.58
C SER A 284 5.68 4.40 -5.10
N THR A 285 6.07 3.32 -5.79
CA THR A 285 6.32 3.31 -7.23
C THR A 285 5.42 2.36 -8.00
N SER A 286 5.19 2.65 -9.26
CA SER A 286 4.44 1.82 -10.22
C SER A 286 5.06 1.93 -11.61
N GLY A 287 4.83 0.94 -12.47
CA GLY A 287 5.30 0.92 -13.86
C GLY A 287 6.09 -0.34 -14.22
N CYS A 288 7.06 -0.21 -15.14
CA CYS A 288 7.92 -1.34 -15.51
C CYS A 288 8.86 -1.70 -14.36
N GLY A 289 8.67 -2.89 -13.78
CA GLY A 289 9.43 -3.32 -12.60
C GLY A 289 10.92 -3.30 -12.81
N GLU A 290 11.40 -3.73 -13.98
CA GLU A 290 12.81 -3.77 -14.35
C GLU A 290 13.44 -2.37 -14.41
N HIS A 291 12.69 -1.35 -14.88
CA HIS A 291 13.16 0.03 -14.89
C HIS A 291 13.31 0.59 -13.46
N LEU A 292 12.29 0.32 -12.62
CA LEU A 292 12.25 0.78 -11.24
C LEU A 292 13.32 0.11 -10.37
N VAL A 293 13.63 -1.15 -10.63
CA VAL A 293 14.68 -1.90 -9.93
C VAL A 293 16.07 -1.40 -10.30
N ARG A 294 16.35 -1.23 -11.59
CA ARG A 294 17.68 -0.75 -12.04
C ARG A 294 18.03 0.66 -11.55
N THR A 295 17.01 1.46 -11.22
CA THR A 295 17.19 2.84 -10.75
C THR A 295 16.98 3.02 -9.25
N ILE A 296 16.54 1.97 -8.53
CA ILE A 296 16.21 2.02 -7.08
C ILE A 296 15.31 3.22 -6.77
N LEU A 297 14.31 3.44 -7.64
CA LEU A 297 13.64 4.74 -7.79
C LEU A 297 12.97 5.25 -6.52
N ALA A 298 12.38 4.38 -5.70
CA ALA A 298 11.71 4.82 -4.46
C ALA A 298 12.69 5.52 -3.51
N ARG A 299 13.86 4.92 -3.32
CA ARG A 299 14.91 5.49 -2.47
C ARG A 299 15.53 6.75 -3.06
N GLU A 300 15.80 6.77 -4.37
CA GLU A 300 16.33 7.95 -5.08
C GLU A 300 15.40 9.16 -4.93
N CYS A 301 14.08 8.96 -5.09
CA CYS A 301 13.10 10.03 -4.86
C CYS A 301 13.10 10.50 -3.40
N SER A 302 13.14 9.60 -2.43
CA SER A 302 13.18 9.97 -1.00
C SER A 302 14.42 10.81 -0.68
N CYS A 303 15.59 10.42 -1.17
CA CYS A 303 16.83 11.18 -1.00
C CYS A 303 16.74 12.60 -1.62
N ALA A 304 16.15 12.70 -2.81
CA ALA A 304 15.99 13.98 -3.51
C ALA A 304 15.05 14.94 -2.77
N LEU A 305 14.03 14.41 -2.08
CA LEU A 305 13.04 15.22 -1.34
C LEU A 305 13.59 15.88 -0.07
N GLN A 306 14.84 15.67 0.28
CA GLN A 306 15.49 16.32 1.43
C GLN A 306 15.99 17.75 1.13
N THR A 307 15.55 18.34 0.03
CA THR A 307 15.84 19.73 -0.39
C THR A 307 14.64 20.64 -0.12
N GLU A 308 14.81 21.97 -0.28
CA GLU A 308 13.73 22.92 -0.03
C GLU A 308 12.58 22.77 -1.04
N ASP A 309 12.88 22.65 -2.34
CA ASP A 309 11.88 22.54 -3.42
C ASP A 309 11.63 21.06 -3.80
N ALA A 310 10.58 20.47 -3.22
CA ALA A 310 10.19 19.08 -3.51
C ALA A 310 9.76 18.87 -4.96
N HIS A 311 9.07 19.84 -5.56
CA HIS A 311 8.57 19.73 -6.92
C HIS A 311 9.72 19.68 -7.92
N GLN A 312 10.66 20.61 -7.81
CA GLN A 312 11.84 20.67 -8.68
C GLN A 312 12.72 19.44 -8.47
N ALA A 313 12.96 19.01 -7.22
CA ALA A 313 13.78 17.85 -6.90
C ALA A 313 13.20 16.56 -7.48
N LEU A 314 11.87 16.38 -7.38
CA LEU A 314 11.20 15.22 -7.96
C LEU A 314 11.25 15.24 -9.49
N LEU A 315 11.04 16.41 -10.11
CA LEU A 315 11.14 16.56 -11.57
C LEU A 315 12.54 16.19 -12.08
N GLU A 316 13.59 16.74 -11.46
CA GLU A 316 14.98 16.42 -11.79
C GLU A 316 15.31 14.95 -11.59
N THR A 317 14.79 14.33 -10.55
CA THR A 317 14.99 12.89 -10.29
C THR A 317 14.36 12.06 -11.41
N MET A 318 13.12 12.37 -11.80
CA MET A 318 12.44 11.66 -12.88
C MET A 318 13.13 11.89 -14.24
N GLN A 319 13.65 13.07 -14.50
CA GLN A 319 14.36 13.38 -15.76
C GLN A 319 15.77 12.75 -15.78
N ASN A 320 16.57 12.95 -14.74
CA ASN A 320 17.99 12.65 -14.77
C ASN A 320 18.35 11.27 -14.19
N LYS A 321 17.62 10.81 -13.14
CA LYS A 321 17.90 9.54 -12.46
C LYS A 321 17.04 8.39 -12.97
N PHE A 322 15.90 8.70 -13.60
CA PHE A 322 14.99 7.70 -14.16
C PHE A 322 15.07 7.67 -15.68
N ILE A 323 14.52 8.64 -16.42
CA ILE A 323 14.57 8.66 -17.90
C ILE A 323 16.03 8.71 -18.41
N GLY A 324 16.83 9.61 -17.89
CA GLY A 324 18.24 9.80 -18.27
C GLY A 324 19.21 8.86 -17.57
N SER A 325 18.72 7.80 -16.91
CA SER A 325 19.58 6.85 -16.20
C SER A 325 20.49 6.08 -17.15
N PRO A 326 21.80 6.02 -16.91
CA PRO A 326 22.71 5.21 -17.72
C PRO A 326 22.38 3.72 -17.65
N PHE A 327 21.69 3.25 -16.60
CA PHE A 327 21.24 1.87 -16.47
C PHE A 327 20.07 1.52 -17.39
N LEU A 328 19.44 2.53 -18.01
CA LEU A 328 18.28 2.38 -18.89
C LEU A 328 18.56 2.94 -20.30
N ALA A 329 19.82 3.20 -20.64
CA ALA A 329 20.22 3.85 -21.90
C ALA A 329 19.82 3.08 -23.17
N ASN A 330 19.56 1.78 -23.07
CA ASN A 330 19.14 0.94 -24.20
C ASN A 330 17.62 0.72 -24.29
N GLU A 331 16.83 1.35 -23.41
CA GLU A 331 15.37 1.24 -23.42
C GLU A 331 14.78 2.29 -24.38
N ASP A 332 13.85 1.88 -25.25
CA ASP A 332 13.16 2.76 -26.18
C ASP A 332 12.27 3.80 -25.47
N GLY A 333 11.83 3.49 -24.25
CA GLY A 333 11.04 4.36 -23.37
C GLY A 333 11.07 3.88 -21.94
N VAL A 334 11.24 4.79 -21.00
CA VAL A 334 11.37 4.49 -19.56
C VAL A 334 10.03 4.72 -18.86
N LEU A 335 9.32 3.61 -18.55
CA LEU A 335 7.96 3.62 -18.03
C LEU A 335 7.90 3.46 -16.52
N GLY A 336 7.42 4.47 -15.82
CA GLY A 336 7.20 4.44 -14.38
C GLY A 336 6.47 5.65 -13.84
N GLY A 337 6.10 5.56 -12.59
CA GLY A 337 5.49 6.64 -11.83
C GLY A 337 5.71 6.45 -10.34
N VAL A 338 5.60 7.54 -9.63
CA VAL A 338 5.79 7.59 -8.18
C VAL A 338 4.72 8.45 -7.54
N ILE A 339 4.32 8.08 -6.33
CA ILE A 339 3.69 8.98 -5.38
C ILE A 339 4.67 9.26 -4.26
N VAL A 340 4.76 10.50 -3.84
CA VAL A 340 5.65 10.92 -2.77
C VAL A 340 4.90 11.81 -1.78
N LEU A 341 5.28 11.66 -0.52
CA LEU A 341 4.84 12.51 0.58
C LEU A 341 6.09 12.95 1.33
N ARG A 342 6.19 14.24 1.63
CA ARG A 342 7.13 14.71 2.64
C ARG A 342 6.42 15.54 3.69
N SER A 343 6.91 15.49 4.91
CA SER A 343 6.35 16.29 5.99
C SER A 343 7.41 16.84 6.92
N CYS A 344 7.13 18.01 7.48
CA CYS A 344 7.92 18.62 8.55
C CYS A 344 7.00 19.27 9.57
N ARG A 345 7.48 19.40 10.81
CA ARG A 345 6.81 20.16 11.85
C ARG A 345 7.20 21.62 11.71
N CYS A 346 6.20 22.48 11.55
CA CYS A 346 6.41 23.92 11.65
C CYS A 346 6.38 24.29 13.14
N SER A 347 7.49 24.86 13.64
CA SER A 347 7.50 25.51 14.95
C SER A 347 6.72 26.81 14.83
N ALA A 348 5.87 27.11 15.81
CA ALA A 348 5.29 28.44 15.93
C ALA A 348 6.42 29.47 16.08
N GLU A 349 6.31 30.60 15.42
CA GLU A 349 7.20 31.76 15.67
C GLU A 349 7.20 32.12 17.17
N PRO A 350 8.36 32.39 17.75
CA PRO A 350 8.49 32.58 19.21
C PRO A 350 7.69 33.75 19.78
N GLU A 351 7.06 34.61 18.96
CA GLU A 351 6.32 35.79 19.38
C GLU A 351 4.81 35.56 19.61
N SER A 352 4.23 34.41 19.22
CA SER A 352 2.82 34.10 19.53
C SER A 352 2.71 32.85 20.41
N SER A 353 2.44 33.06 21.68
CA SER A 353 2.33 32.04 22.74
C SER A 353 1.10 31.11 22.59
N GLN A 354 0.41 31.08 21.45
CA GLN A 354 -0.82 30.31 21.23
C GLN A 354 -0.88 29.49 19.92
N GLU A 355 0.14 29.53 19.05
CA GLU A 355 0.09 28.72 17.83
C GLU A 355 0.43 27.26 18.12
N LYS A 356 -0.48 26.38 17.70
CA LYS A 356 -0.37 24.93 17.85
C LYS A 356 0.68 24.38 16.89
N PRO A 357 1.43 23.31 17.27
CA PRO A 357 2.35 22.67 16.35
C PRO A 357 1.58 22.13 15.14
N THR A 358 1.93 22.63 13.97
CA THR A 358 1.33 22.28 12.69
C THR A 358 2.25 21.34 11.94
N LEU A 359 1.69 20.25 11.38
CA LEU A 359 2.40 19.39 10.48
C LEU A 359 2.13 19.84 9.04
N LEU A 360 3.16 20.31 8.35
CA LEU A 360 3.11 20.61 6.93
C LEU A 360 3.33 19.30 6.13
N VAL A 361 2.42 18.99 5.22
CA VAL A 361 2.48 17.83 4.35
C VAL A 361 2.45 18.28 2.90
N GLU A 362 3.53 18.00 2.17
CA GLU A 362 3.59 18.14 0.72
C GLU A 362 3.44 16.76 0.10
N PHE A 363 2.62 16.66 -0.92
CA PHE A 363 2.36 15.42 -1.63
C PHE A 363 2.36 15.64 -3.13
N LEU A 364 3.09 14.78 -3.83
CA LEU A 364 3.26 14.86 -5.28
C LEU A 364 3.06 13.49 -5.90
N TRP A 365 2.68 13.48 -7.16
CA TRP A 365 2.79 12.32 -8.03
C TRP A 365 3.44 12.71 -9.35
N SER A 366 4.23 11.81 -9.88
CA SER A 366 4.90 12.01 -11.16
C SER A 366 4.93 10.70 -11.93
N HIS A 367 4.79 10.79 -13.25
CA HIS A 367 4.84 9.61 -14.11
C HIS A 367 5.36 9.94 -15.52
N THR A 368 5.88 8.89 -16.17
CA THR A 368 6.32 8.91 -17.57
C THR A 368 5.40 8.09 -18.47
N THR A 369 4.39 7.44 -17.90
CA THR A 369 3.38 6.62 -18.58
C THR A 369 2.26 7.48 -19.13
N GLU A 370 1.37 6.93 -19.95
CA GLU A 370 0.23 7.68 -20.51
C GLU A 370 -0.69 8.26 -19.44
N SER A 371 -0.85 7.56 -18.32
CA SER A 371 -1.64 8.04 -17.18
C SER A 371 -1.23 7.42 -15.85
N MET A 372 -1.64 8.06 -14.76
CA MET A 372 -1.53 7.54 -13.40
C MET A 372 -2.79 7.86 -12.60
N CYS A 373 -3.37 6.85 -11.95
CA CYS A 373 -4.55 7.05 -11.11
C CYS A 373 -4.13 7.22 -9.65
N VAL A 374 -4.55 8.32 -9.04
CA VAL A 374 -4.23 8.68 -7.65
C VAL A 374 -5.45 9.05 -6.84
N GLY A 375 -5.36 8.92 -5.53
CA GLY A 375 -6.33 9.42 -4.58
C GLY A 375 -5.65 9.90 -3.31
N TYR A 376 -6.20 10.93 -2.68
CA TYR A 376 -5.67 11.46 -1.43
C TYR A 376 -6.77 11.96 -0.50
N MET A 377 -6.47 11.98 0.78
CA MET A 377 -7.40 12.42 1.82
C MET A 377 -6.65 12.87 3.07
N SER A 378 -7.07 14.01 3.59
CA SER A 378 -6.73 14.45 4.94
C SER A 378 -7.83 14.02 5.92
N ALA A 379 -7.45 13.66 7.13
CA ALA A 379 -8.41 13.36 8.19
C ALA A 379 -9.30 14.58 8.56
N GLN A 380 -8.80 15.80 8.31
CA GLN A 380 -9.52 17.05 8.56
C GLN A 380 -10.57 17.32 7.48
N ASP A 381 -10.24 17.09 6.18
CA ASP A 381 -11.15 17.38 5.06
C ASP A 381 -12.36 16.43 5.00
N GLY A 382 -12.23 15.23 5.57
CA GLY A 382 -13.30 14.23 5.63
C GLY A 382 -13.75 13.69 4.27
N LYS A 383 -13.13 14.11 3.16
CA LYS A 383 -13.51 13.74 1.79
C LYS A 383 -12.28 13.39 0.95
N ALA A 384 -12.29 12.17 0.41
CA ALA A 384 -11.24 11.76 -0.53
C ALA A 384 -11.39 12.49 -1.88
N LYS A 385 -10.25 12.94 -2.41
CA LYS A 385 -10.09 13.47 -3.76
C LYS A 385 -9.40 12.41 -4.60
N THR A 386 -9.81 12.29 -5.87
CA THR A 386 -9.26 11.29 -6.81
C THR A 386 -9.03 11.91 -8.17
N HIS A 387 -7.92 11.55 -8.79
CA HIS A 387 -7.50 12.10 -10.08
C HIS A 387 -6.89 11.02 -10.97
N ILE A 388 -7.07 11.14 -12.29
CA ILE A 388 -6.29 10.40 -13.28
C ILE A 388 -5.43 11.45 -13.98
N SER A 389 -4.16 11.49 -13.60
CA SER A 389 -3.15 12.32 -14.25
C SER A 389 -2.85 11.75 -15.63
N ARG A 390 -2.66 12.60 -16.61
CA ARG A 390 -2.35 12.23 -17.99
C ARG A 390 -1.19 13.05 -18.51
N LEU A 391 -0.38 12.46 -19.37
CA LEU A 391 0.61 13.24 -20.10
C LEU A 391 -0.07 14.35 -20.92
N PRO A 392 0.53 15.55 -20.99
CA PRO A 392 -0.02 16.62 -21.80
C PRO A 392 -0.03 16.27 -23.30
N PRO A 393 -0.93 16.90 -24.10
CA PRO A 393 -0.97 16.68 -25.55
C PRO A 393 0.40 16.90 -26.19
N GLY A 394 0.83 15.95 -27.03
CA GLY A 394 2.14 15.99 -27.72
C GLY A 394 3.30 15.40 -26.92
N ALA A 395 3.12 15.08 -25.63
CA ALA A 395 4.12 14.36 -24.85
C ALA A 395 4.16 12.87 -25.25
N VAL A 396 5.33 12.26 -25.10
CA VAL A 396 5.58 10.86 -25.46
C VAL A 396 5.79 10.03 -24.18
N ALA A 397 5.01 8.97 -24.00
CA ALA A 397 5.18 8.06 -22.89
C ALA A 397 6.60 7.44 -22.88
N GLY A 398 7.20 7.41 -21.71
CA GLY A 398 8.57 6.93 -21.53
C GLY A 398 9.67 7.96 -21.82
N GLN A 399 9.32 9.14 -22.34
CA GLN A 399 10.26 10.22 -22.68
C GLN A 399 9.87 11.55 -22.04
N SER A 400 8.63 11.70 -21.64
CA SER A 400 8.09 12.92 -21.03
C SER A 400 7.67 12.64 -19.59
N VAL A 401 7.69 13.67 -18.75
CA VAL A 401 7.31 13.62 -17.34
C VAL A 401 6.07 14.47 -17.11
N ALA A 402 5.06 13.91 -16.46
CA ALA A 402 4.00 14.66 -15.80
C ALA A 402 4.28 14.72 -14.30
N ILE A 403 4.03 15.87 -13.67
CA ILE A 403 4.17 16.05 -12.23
C ILE A 403 3.07 16.98 -11.73
N GLU A 404 2.41 16.58 -10.65
CA GLU A 404 1.34 17.33 -10.02
C GLU A 404 1.35 17.07 -8.52
N GLY A 405 0.65 17.87 -7.73
CA GLY A 405 0.53 17.65 -6.30
C GLY A 405 -0.09 18.81 -5.54
N GLY A 406 0.20 18.86 -4.25
CA GLY A 406 -0.34 19.90 -3.37
C GLY A 406 0.30 19.91 -2.00
N VAL A 407 -0.20 20.83 -1.18
CA VAL A 407 0.23 21.03 0.20
C VAL A 407 -0.99 20.96 1.11
N CYS A 408 -0.84 20.35 2.28
CA CYS A 408 -1.84 20.26 3.31
C CYS A 408 -1.22 20.62 4.66
N ARG A 409 -1.91 21.45 5.46
CA ARG A 409 -1.54 21.72 6.86
C ARG A 409 -2.46 20.89 7.76
N LEU A 410 -1.85 20.13 8.67
CA LEU A 410 -2.54 19.31 9.65
C LEU A 410 -2.36 19.96 11.02
N GLU A 411 -3.43 20.46 11.60
CA GLU A 411 -3.43 21.05 12.92
C GLU A 411 -3.68 19.98 13.98
N SER A 412 -2.87 19.96 15.03
CA SER A 412 -3.11 19.07 16.16
C SER A 412 -4.46 19.40 16.82
N PRO A 413 -5.27 18.41 17.20
CA PRO A 413 -6.53 18.63 17.91
C PRO A 413 -6.26 19.35 19.24
N GLU A 414 -7.25 20.14 19.70
CA GLU A 414 -7.17 20.80 21.00
C GLU A 414 -6.95 19.76 22.10
N SER A 415 -5.90 19.94 22.90
CA SER A 415 -5.76 19.28 24.18
C SER A 415 -6.85 19.84 25.09
N SER A 416 -7.93 19.08 25.26
CA SER A 416 -8.99 19.37 26.25
C SER A 416 -8.49 19.17 27.67
#